data_92041c0d13a4544ef30abcdda3ffb49d
#
_entry.id   92041c0d13a4544ef30abcdda3ffb49d
#
_cell.length_a   1.000
_cell.length_b   1.000
_cell.length_c   1.000
_cell.angle_alpha   90.00
_cell.angle_beta   90.00
_cell.angle_gamma   90.00
#
_symmetry.space_group_name_H-M   'P 1'
#
loop_
_entity.id
_entity.type
_entity.pdbx_description
1 polymer ?
#
loop_
_entity_poly.entity_id
_entity_poly.type
_entity_poly.pdbx_seq_one_letter_code
_entity_poly.pdbx_strand_id
1 'polypeptide(L)'
;MMLSFLQLNGSHHDVGVALGQFGAQALHHYAKTSPAWQHVMAFRDHSLVKHMQQQVQAQHPDYWAELQGLAQGLEMPLADVFTWNCRGDLWAWAPDGCTTIQKPGAPNRLAHNEDGDPLFAGYCAMVHIQTESDPGFTAFVYPGSLPGHTFGANAAGLCMTVNNLRTLHAQAGLPRMVVTRAMIGMPNLADALRYVQSVKPAGGFHVTLGQANQRHLVSVEFSHRQCSLIELNEASGHANHMIHAAMQHQPQIVTGSSGFRQIRLEQCLQAHADIEPLEILFDTKTAEFPVFRADPADPDQENTLASAHFEVGTDALQWQVHQGQCFEPVYWFKNDQLMTPDVKATNACNMATNP
;
A
#
# COMPACT_ATOMS: atom_id res chain seq x y z
N MET A 1 15.24 1.17 -14.00
CA MET A 1 14.98 2.63 -13.95
C MET A 1 14.80 2.98 -12.48
N MET A 2 15.36 4.09 -12.01
CA MET A 2 15.22 4.50 -10.60
C MET A 2 13.79 4.96 -10.33
N LEU A 3 13.26 4.67 -9.15
CA LEU A 3 11.93 5.09 -8.70
C LEU A 3 11.82 6.62 -8.78
N SER A 4 10.75 7.13 -9.40
CA SER A 4 10.53 8.57 -9.53
C SER A 4 10.07 9.20 -8.20
N PHE A 5 10.37 10.50 -8.02
CA PHE A 5 9.81 11.31 -6.92
C PHE A 5 9.07 12.51 -7.48
N LEU A 6 7.82 12.70 -7.04
CA LEU A 6 6.95 13.81 -7.44
C LEU A 6 6.55 14.64 -6.23
N GLN A 7 6.38 15.95 -6.45
CA GLN A 7 5.79 16.87 -5.46
C GLN A 7 4.54 17.50 -6.06
N LEU A 8 3.39 17.29 -5.45
CA LEU A 8 2.10 17.73 -5.91
C LEU A 8 1.42 18.60 -4.86
N ASN A 9 0.96 19.78 -5.27
CA ASN A 9 0.28 20.73 -4.41
C ASN A 9 -0.98 21.24 -5.12
N GLY A 10 -2.02 21.55 -4.38
CA GLY A 10 -3.24 22.14 -4.90
C GLY A 10 -4.50 21.50 -4.35
N SER A 11 -5.61 21.73 -5.05
CA SER A 11 -6.86 21.04 -4.72
C SER A 11 -6.75 19.52 -4.94
N HIS A 12 -7.64 18.75 -4.36
CA HIS A 12 -7.72 17.30 -4.62
C HIS A 12 -7.85 16.99 -6.12
N HIS A 13 -8.62 17.80 -6.84
CA HIS A 13 -8.75 17.66 -8.29
C HIS A 13 -7.41 17.90 -9.01
N ASP A 14 -6.65 18.95 -8.65
CA ASP A 14 -5.37 19.27 -9.30
C ASP A 14 -4.33 18.17 -9.04
N VAL A 15 -4.29 17.65 -7.80
CA VAL A 15 -3.47 16.49 -7.43
C VAL A 15 -3.84 15.28 -8.29
N GLY A 16 -5.14 15.02 -8.43
CA GLY A 16 -5.64 13.94 -9.30
C GLY A 16 -5.18 14.11 -10.75
N VAL A 17 -5.29 15.32 -11.33
CA VAL A 17 -4.84 15.61 -12.70
C VAL A 17 -3.35 15.31 -12.86
N ALA A 18 -2.52 15.77 -11.93
CA ALA A 18 -1.08 15.54 -11.99
C ALA A 18 -0.71 14.05 -11.87
N LEU A 19 -1.36 13.30 -10.97
CA LEU A 19 -1.22 11.83 -10.84
C LEU A 19 -1.64 11.12 -12.13
N GLY A 20 -2.74 11.56 -12.75
CA GLY A 20 -3.22 11.02 -14.01
C GLY A 20 -2.23 11.24 -15.15
N GLN A 21 -1.72 12.45 -15.31
CA GLN A 21 -0.70 12.78 -16.32
C GLN A 21 0.57 11.94 -16.15
N PHE A 22 1.04 11.78 -14.91
CA PHE A 22 2.17 10.90 -14.60
C PHE A 22 1.90 9.45 -15.02
N GLY A 23 0.73 8.93 -14.70
CA GLY A 23 0.39 7.52 -14.92
C GLY A 23 -0.13 7.17 -16.31
N ALA A 24 -0.42 8.16 -17.17
CA ALA A 24 -1.17 7.97 -18.41
C ALA A 24 -0.53 6.96 -19.36
N GLN A 25 0.76 7.09 -19.65
CA GLN A 25 1.46 6.19 -20.57
C GLN A 25 1.39 4.73 -20.10
N ALA A 26 1.69 4.50 -18.81
CA ALA A 26 1.72 3.16 -18.24
C ALA A 26 0.31 2.54 -18.19
N LEU A 27 -0.67 3.31 -17.72
CA LEU A 27 -2.03 2.79 -17.59
C LEU A 27 -2.70 2.53 -18.95
N HIS A 28 -2.46 3.37 -19.95
CA HIS A 28 -2.95 3.13 -21.32
C HIS A 28 -2.36 1.86 -21.94
N HIS A 29 -1.08 1.57 -21.67
CA HIS A 29 -0.47 0.31 -22.09
C HIS A 29 -1.10 -0.86 -21.32
N TYR A 30 -1.19 -0.76 -20.01
CA TYR A 30 -1.78 -1.78 -19.14
C TYR A 30 -3.23 -2.09 -19.50
N ALA A 31 -4.05 -1.07 -19.76
CA ALA A 31 -5.45 -1.25 -20.14
C ALA A 31 -5.64 -2.03 -21.45
N LYS A 32 -4.68 -1.97 -22.37
CA LYS A 32 -4.72 -2.71 -23.64
C LYS A 32 -4.22 -4.13 -23.53
N THR A 33 -3.33 -4.41 -22.60
CA THR A 33 -2.56 -5.68 -22.56
C THR A 33 -2.91 -6.56 -21.37
N SER A 34 -3.39 -5.99 -20.26
CA SER A 34 -3.62 -6.72 -19.02
C SER A 34 -4.96 -7.46 -18.99
N PRO A 35 -4.97 -8.79 -18.78
CA PRO A 35 -6.18 -9.54 -18.50
C PRO A 35 -6.89 -9.07 -17.22
N ALA A 36 -6.13 -8.62 -16.21
CA ALA A 36 -6.67 -8.10 -14.95
C ALA A 36 -7.51 -6.85 -15.18
N TRP A 37 -7.04 -5.92 -16.02
CA TRP A 37 -7.82 -4.76 -16.41
C TRP A 37 -9.15 -5.16 -17.06
N GLN A 38 -9.08 -6.03 -18.06
CA GLN A 38 -10.27 -6.48 -18.77
C GLN A 38 -11.29 -7.16 -17.84
N HIS A 39 -10.80 -7.97 -16.90
CA HIS A 39 -11.66 -8.64 -15.92
C HIS A 39 -12.37 -7.60 -15.01
N VAL A 40 -11.65 -6.63 -14.49
CA VAL A 40 -12.21 -5.57 -13.63
C VAL A 40 -13.21 -4.71 -14.40
N MET A 41 -12.92 -4.37 -15.67
CA MET A 41 -13.83 -3.58 -16.50
C MET A 41 -15.16 -4.28 -16.81
N ALA A 42 -15.26 -5.59 -16.69
CA ALA A 42 -16.54 -6.30 -16.79
C ALA A 42 -17.54 -5.88 -15.70
N PHE A 43 -17.07 -5.28 -14.59
CA PHE A 43 -17.91 -4.76 -13.50
C PHE A 43 -18.29 -3.29 -13.67
N ARG A 44 -17.83 -2.59 -14.69
CA ARG A 44 -17.97 -1.13 -14.86
C ARG A 44 -19.40 -0.61 -14.63
N ASP A 45 -20.39 -1.32 -15.19
CA ASP A 45 -21.79 -0.94 -15.10
C ASP A 45 -22.57 -1.67 -14.00
N HIS A 46 -21.87 -2.48 -13.20
CA HIS A 46 -22.49 -3.25 -12.13
C HIS A 46 -23.10 -2.35 -11.05
N SER A 47 -24.23 -2.76 -10.48
CA SER A 47 -24.93 -1.99 -9.45
C SER A 47 -24.07 -1.73 -8.20
N LEU A 48 -23.19 -2.67 -7.85
CA LEU A 48 -22.25 -2.52 -6.73
C LEU A 48 -21.30 -1.33 -6.96
N VAL A 49 -20.73 -1.16 -8.16
CA VAL A 49 -19.86 -0.03 -8.51
C VAL A 49 -20.62 1.29 -8.40
N LYS A 50 -21.86 1.34 -8.88
CA LYS A 50 -22.72 2.53 -8.76
C LYS A 50 -23.00 2.89 -7.31
N HIS A 51 -23.24 1.91 -6.44
CA HIS A 51 -23.44 2.15 -5.00
C HIS A 51 -22.14 2.64 -4.34
N MET A 52 -20.99 2.04 -4.63
CA MET A 52 -19.70 2.51 -4.15
C MET A 52 -19.44 3.97 -4.57
N GLN A 53 -19.72 4.32 -5.82
CA GLN A 53 -19.60 5.69 -6.32
C GLN A 53 -20.46 6.66 -5.50
N GLN A 54 -21.74 6.32 -5.26
CA GLN A 54 -22.64 7.14 -4.45
C GLN A 54 -22.12 7.34 -3.00
N GLN A 55 -21.52 6.28 -2.41
CA GLN A 55 -20.93 6.37 -1.08
C GLN A 55 -19.73 7.32 -1.06
N VAL A 56 -18.84 7.25 -2.05
CA VAL A 56 -17.68 8.16 -2.16
C VAL A 56 -18.14 9.60 -2.35
N GLN A 57 -19.07 9.85 -3.26
CA GLN A 57 -19.61 11.20 -3.52
C GLN A 57 -20.25 11.82 -2.27
N ALA A 58 -20.94 11.00 -1.46
CA ALA A 58 -21.65 11.48 -0.27
C ALA A 58 -20.71 11.69 0.93
N GLN A 59 -19.73 10.83 1.15
CA GLN A 59 -18.93 10.82 2.36
C GLN A 59 -17.52 11.44 2.17
N HIS A 60 -16.97 11.41 0.94
CA HIS A 60 -15.63 11.89 0.61
C HIS A 60 -15.64 12.67 -0.71
N PRO A 61 -16.33 13.82 -0.79
CA PRO A 61 -16.42 14.62 -2.01
C PRO A 61 -15.04 15.07 -2.51
N ASP A 62 -14.08 15.30 -1.62
CA ASP A 62 -12.71 15.68 -1.98
C ASP A 62 -11.97 14.53 -2.69
N TYR A 63 -12.10 13.29 -2.22
CA TYR A 63 -11.51 12.14 -2.90
C TYR A 63 -12.25 11.77 -4.19
N TRP A 64 -13.54 12.12 -4.28
CA TRP A 64 -14.25 12.06 -5.55
C TRP A 64 -13.69 13.06 -6.56
N ALA A 65 -13.39 14.30 -6.13
CA ALA A 65 -12.72 15.29 -6.96
C ALA A 65 -11.30 14.81 -7.38
N GLU A 66 -10.55 14.16 -6.49
CA GLU A 66 -9.25 13.57 -6.81
C GLU A 66 -9.38 12.48 -7.90
N LEU A 67 -10.40 11.61 -7.83
CA LEU A 67 -10.70 10.61 -8.87
C LEU A 67 -11.13 11.26 -10.20
N GLN A 68 -11.89 12.34 -10.16
CA GLN A 68 -12.26 13.09 -11.37
C GLN A 68 -11.02 13.70 -12.04
N GLY A 69 -10.13 14.31 -11.24
CA GLY A 69 -8.85 14.82 -11.72
C GLY A 69 -7.97 13.71 -12.28
N LEU A 70 -7.90 12.57 -11.58
CA LEU A 70 -7.14 11.40 -12.04
C LEU A 70 -7.62 10.93 -13.42
N ALA A 71 -8.93 10.81 -13.62
CA ALA A 71 -9.51 10.44 -14.90
C ALA A 71 -9.21 11.47 -16.00
N GLN A 72 -9.27 12.75 -15.67
CA GLN A 72 -8.93 13.83 -16.59
C GLN A 72 -7.45 13.77 -17.00
N GLY A 73 -6.53 13.63 -16.04
CA GLY A 73 -5.09 13.56 -16.31
C GLY A 73 -4.68 12.29 -17.06
N LEU A 74 -5.38 11.19 -16.86
CA LEU A 74 -5.23 9.95 -17.61
C LEU A 74 -5.83 10.02 -19.02
N GLU A 75 -6.68 11.00 -19.33
CA GLU A 75 -7.50 11.04 -20.55
C GLU A 75 -8.34 9.76 -20.71
N MET A 76 -8.91 9.27 -19.60
CA MET A 76 -9.71 8.05 -19.57
C MET A 76 -11.11 8.33 -19.00
N PRO A 77 -12.14 7.51 -19.36
CA PRO A 77 -13.46 7.66 -18.77
C PRO A 77 -13.42 7.50 -17.23
N LEU A 78 -14.05 8.44 -16.52
CA LEU A 78 -14.12 8.39 -15.06
C LEU A 78 -14.69 7.07 -14.53
N ALA A 79 -15.66 6.48 -15.22
CA ALA A 79 -16.23 5.20 -14.84
C ALA A 79 -15.19 4.07 -14.88
N ASP A 80 -14.25 4.09 -15.83
CA ASP A 80 -13.19 3.08 -15.93
C ASP A 80 -12.17 3.26 -14.81
N VAL A 81 -11.74 4.51 -14.58
CA VAL A 81 -10.78 4.85 -13.52
C VAL A 81 -11.36 4.54 -12.13
N PHE A 82 -12.61 4.88 -11.88
CA PHE A 82 -13.29 4.54 -10.64
C PHE A 82 -13.41 3.02 -10.44
N THR A 83 -13.83 2.29 -11.46
CA THR A 83 -13.94 0.83 -11.41
C THR A 83 -12.59 0.18 -11.12
N TRP A 84 -11.50 0.69 -11.72
CA TRP A 84 -10.14 0.22 -11.44
C TRP A 84 -9.73 0.47 -9.98
N ASN A 85 -10.12 1.60 -9.40
CA ASN A 85 -9.90 1.92 -7.99
C ASN A 85 -10.80 1.12 -7.02
N CYS A 86 -11.75 0.35 -7.54
CA CYS A 86 -12.53 -0.64 -6.79
C CYS A 86 -12.06 -2.10 -7.03
N ARG A 87 -10.97 -2.34 -7.81
CA ARG A 87 -10.58 -3.66 -8.31
C ARG A 87 -10.57 -4.77 -7.25
N GLY A 88 -10.00 -4.50 -6.10
CA GLY A 88 -9.88 -5.51 -5.04
C GLY A 88 -11.14 -5.70 -4.21
N ASP A 89 -12.13 -4.81 -4.33
CA ASP A 89 -13.48 -5.00 -3.80
C ASP A 89 -14.34 -5.84 -4.76
N LEU A 90 -14.06 -5.74 -6.06
CA LEU A 90 -14.82 -6.39 -7.11
C LEU A 90 -14.31 -7.80 -7.43
N TRP A 91 -13.02 -7.99 -7.32
CA TRP A 91 -12.33 -9.21 -7.73
C TRP A 91 -11.25 -9.62 -6.73
N ALA A 92 -11.54 -10.68 -5.96
CA ALA A 92 -10.64 -11.15 -4.90
C ALA A 92 -9.28 -11.70 -5.42
N TRP A 93 -9.16 -11.99 -6.72
CA TRP A 93 -7.93 -12.43 -7.38
C TRP A 93 -7.15 -11.28 -8.05
N ALA A 94 -7.54 -10.03 -7.80
CA ALA A 94 -6.77 -8.90 -8.32
C ALA A 94 -5.29 -9.02 -7.89
N PRO A 95 -4.33 -8.84 -8.82
CA PRO A 95 -2.91 -8.98 -8.52
C PRO A 95 -2.46 -7.83 -7.61
N ASP A 96 -2.35 -8.10 -6.34
CA ASP A 96 -1.85 -7.21 -5.28
C ASP A 96 -1.28 -8.11 -4.17
N GLY A 97 0.04 -8.12 -3.99
CA GLY A 97 0.74 -8.83 -2.93
C GLY A 97 1.52 -7.87 -2.04
N CYS A 98 1.73 -8.23 -0.82
CA CYS A 98 2.50 -7.40 0.13
C CYS A 98 3.01 -8.25 1.27
N THR A 99 4.09 -7.79 1.91
CA THR A 99 4.61 -8.38 3.13
C THR A 99 4.96 -7.29 4.11
N THR A 100 4.42 -7.35 5.32
CA THR A 100 4.71 -6.39 6.40
C THR A 100 5.39 -7.09 7.57
N ILE A 101 6.44 -6.47 8.12
CA ILE A 101 7.11 -6.87 9.37
C ILE A 101 6.90 -5.77 10.39
N GLN A 102 6.47 -6.17 11.58
CA GLN A 102 6.11 -5.31 12.69
C GLN A 102 6.98 -5.67 13.89
N LYS A 103 7.87 -4.77 14.34
CA LYS A 103 8.72 -4.98 15.52
C LYS A 103 8.52 -3.85 16.53
N PRO A 104 7.63 -4.03 17.52
CA PRO A 104 7.53 -3.12 18.64
C PRO A 104 8.85 -2.98 19.38
N GLY A 105 9.17 -1.78 19.84
CA GLY A 105 10.41 -1.47 20.54
C GLY A 105 10.61 0.02 20.74
N ALA A 106 11.86 0.43 20.96
CA ALA A 106 12.25 1.83 21.07
C ALA A 106 13.49 2.08 20.18
N PRO A 107 13.33 2.55 18.94
CA PRO A 107 12.07 2.88 18.25
C PRO A 107 11.25 1.63 17.86
N ASN A 108 9.94 1.81 17.59
CA ASN A 108 9.18 0.79 16.87
C ASN A 108 9.68 0.72 15.43
N ARG A 109 9.80 -0.49 14.87
CA ARG A 109 10.20 -0.71 13.47
C ARG A 109 9.07 -1.37 12.70
N LEU A 110 8.78 -0.80 11.53
CA LEU A 110 7.79 -1.29 10.59
C LEU A 110 8.44 -1.39 9.22
N ALA A 111 8.32 -2.51 8.54
CA ALA A 111 8.86 -2.64 7.19
C ALA A 111 7.86 -3.33 6.27
N HIS A 112 7.94 -3.04 4.97
CA HIS A 112 6.93 -3.45 4.00
C HIS A 112 7.54 -3.69 2.62
N ASN A 113 7.23 -4.83 2.01
CA ASN A 113 7.38 -5.07 0.59
C ASN A 113 6.04 -4.81 -0.11
N GLU A 114 6.06 -3.96 -1.10
CA GLU A 114 4.95 -3.76 -2.03
C GLU A 114 5.18 -4.63 -3.26
N ASP A 115 4.36 -5.66 -3.41
CA ASP A 115 4.41 -6.57 -4.55
C ASP A 115 3.24 -6.26 -5.50
N GLY A 116 3.52 -6.18 -6.78
CA GLY A 116 2.52 -5.85 -7.78
C GLY A 116 2.84 -6.42 -9.15
N ASP A 117 1.92 -6.17 -10.09
CA ASP A 117 2.09 -6.62 -11.48
C ASP A 117 3.41 -6.06 -12.04
N PRO A 118 4.31 -6.92 -12.56
CA PRO A 118 5.59 -6.51 -13.15
C PRO A 118 5.47 -5.48 -14.27
N LEU A 119 4.31 -5.37 -14.92
CA LEU A 119 4.05 -4.34 -15.93
C LEU A 119 4.12 -2.91 -15.37
N PHE A 120 3.99 -2.74 -14.06
CA PHE A 120 4.17 -1.44 -13.40
C PHE A 120 5.61 -1.17 -12.95
N ALA A 121 6.53 -2.11 -13.13
CA ALA A 121 7.94 -1.90 -12.78
C ALA A 121 8.53 -0.71 -13.54
N GLY A 122 9.07 0.27 -12.79
CA GLY A 122 9.63 1.51 -13.34
C GLY A 122 8.61 2.59 -13.71
N TYR A 123 7.31 2.36 -13.47
CA TYR A 123 6.24 3.33 -13.69
C TYR A 123 5.57 3.83 -12.39
N CYS A 124 5.91 3.26 -11.26
CA CYS A 124 5.48 3.74 -9.95
C CYS A 124 6.35 4.92 -9.47
N ALA A 125 5.87 5.66 -8.48
CA ALA A 125 6.60 6.78 -7.90
C ALA A 125 6.41 6.89 -6.38
N MET A 126 7.36 7.52 -5.70
CA MET A 126 7.12 8.18 -4.43
C MET A 126 6.52 9.55 -4.72
N VAL A 127 5.40 9.87 -4.10
CA VAL A 127 4.69 11.12 -4.34
C VAL A 127 4.44 11.84 -3.02
N HIS A 128 4.97 13.06 -2.90
CA HIS A 128 4.61 13.98 -1.83
C HIS A 128 3.39 14.79 -2.26
N ILE A 129 2.34 14.75 -1.46
CA ILE A 129 1.06 15.41 -1.74
C ILE A 129 0.74 16.39 -0.61
N GLN A 130 0.45 17.63 -0.98
CA GLN A 130 -0.04 18.67 -0.08
C GLN A 130 -1.33 19.24 -0.64
N THR A 131 -2.45 18.94 0.03
CA THR A 131 -3.77 19.53 -0.26
C THR A 131 -4.10 20.61 0.77
N GLU A 132 -5.20 21.34 0.56
CA GLU A 132 -5.66 22.38 1.48
C GLU A 132 -6.29 21.81 2.76
N SER A 133 -6.88 20.60 2.69
CA SER A 133 -7.70 20.01 3.75
C SER A 133 -6.98 18.95 4.59
N ASP A 134 -6.03 18.23 4.00
CA ASP A 134 -5.34 17.12 4.66
C ASP A 134 -3.95 17.52 5.15
N PRO A 135 -3.40 16.87 6.19
CA PRO A 135 -1.97 16.88 6.43
C PRO A 135 -1.23 16.41 5.18
N GLY A 136 -0.12 17.09 4.81
CA GLY A 136 0.75 16.63 3.74
C GLY A 136 1.21 15.20 4.02
N PHE A 137 1.39 14.41 2.97
CA PHE A 137 1.89 13.04 3.10
C PHE A 137 2.74 12.63 1.90
N THR A 138 3.60 11.65 2.12
CA THR A 138 4.38 11.00 1.06
C THR A 138 4.03 9.52 1.03
N ALA A 139 3.73 9.00 -0.16
CA ALA A 139 3.35 7.58 -0.35
C ALA A 139 3.90 7.01 -1.65
N PHE A 140 4.04 5.69 -1.72
CA PHE A 140 4.27 4.96 -2.95
C PHE A 140 2.95 4.87 -3.73
N VAL A 141 3.00 5.14 -5.04
CA VAL A 141 1.80 5.27 -5.87
C VAL A 141 1.94 4.50 -7.18
N TYR A 142 0.91 3.74 -7.51
CA TYR A 142 0.74 3.09 -8.82
C TYR A 142 0.09 4.03 -9.83
N PRO A 143 0.42 3.92 -11.13
CA PRO A 143 -0.32 4.57 -12.20
C PRO A 143 -1.83 4.32 -12.10
N GLY A 144 -2.63 5.38 -12.19
CA GLY A 144 -4.08 5.29 -12.22
C GLY A 144 -4.78 4.88 -10.93
N SER A 145 -4.05 4.88 -9.80
CA SER A 145 -4.61 4.54 -8.50
C SER A 145 -4.59 5.73 -7.54
N LEU A 146 -5.60 5.81 -6.67
CA LEU A 146 -5.58 6.72 -5.53
C LEU A 146 -4.39 6.38 -4.62
N PRO A 147 -3.65 7.38 -4.10
CA PRO A 147 -2.59 7.14 -3.12
C PRO A 147 -3.13 6.59 -1.80
N GLY A 148 -2.25 5.98 -0.98
CA GLY A 148 -2.60 5.52 0.38
C GLY A 148 -3.03 4.06 0.49
N HIS A 149 -2.97 3.26 -0.58
CA HIS A 149 -3.27 1.82 -0.52
C HIS A 149 -2.01 0.92 -0.53
N THR A 150 -0.85 1.52 -0.29
CA THR A 150 0.46 0.86 -0.29
C THR A 150 1.17 1.14 1.04
N PHE A 151 2.18 2.00 1.02
CA PHE A 151 2.86 2.50 2.21
C PHE A 151 3.12 4.00 2.10
N GLY A 152 3.23 4.65 3.25
CA GLY A 152 3.53 6.08 3.30
C GLY A 152 3.51 6.65 4.71
N ALA A 153 3.77 7.96 4.79
CA ALA A 153 3.75 8.71 6.04
C ALA A 153 3.28 10.16 5.81
N ASN A 154 2.65 10.74 6.82
CA ASN A 154 2.15 12.11 6.77
C ASN A 154 2.95 13.09 7.65
N ALA A 155 2.68 14.38 7.49
CA ALA A 155 3.35 15.47 8.21
C ALA A 155 3.20 15.38 9.74
N ALA A 156 2.13 14.75 10.22
CA ALA A 156 1.91 14.51 11.66
C ALA A 156 2.72 13.32 12.22
N GLY A 157 3.56 12.69 11.40
CA GLY A 157 4.36 11.52 11.79
C GLY A 157 3.57 10.24 11.92
N LEU A 158 2.38 10.15 11.32
CA LEU A 158 1.62 8.92 11.15
C LEU A 158 2.16 8.15 9.94
N CYS A 159 2.59 6.91 10.13
CA CYS A 159 2.94 6.00 9.04
C CYS A 159 1.92 4.89 8.90
N MET A 160 1.84 4.37 7.67
CA MET A 160 0.90 3.33 7.30
C MET A 160 1.51 2.38 6.27
N THR A 161 1.31 1.08 6.46
CA THR A 161 1.53 0.05 5.43
C THR A 161 0.24 -0.72 5.22
N VAL A 162 -0.02 -1.15 3.99
CA VAL A 162 -1.30 -1.78 3.62
C VAL A 162 -1.05 -3.11 2.93
N ASN A 163 -1.68 -4.18 3.43
CA ASN A 163 -1.65 -5.48 2.78
C ASN A 163 -3.03 -5.82 2.21
N ASN A 164 -3.05 -6.29 0.99
CA ASN A 164 -4.27 -6.80 0.37
C ASN A 164 -4.85 -7.97 1.17
N LEU A 165 -6.15 -7.92 1.45
CA LEU A 165 -6.93 -9.05 1.95
C LEU A 165 -7.93 -9.48 0.88
N ARG A 166 -7.88 -10.74 0.48
CA ARG A 166 -8.72 -11.31 -0.57
C ARG A 166 -10.07 -11.74 0.00
N THR A 167 -10.86 -10.75 0.46
CA THR A 167 -12.19 -10.98 1.04
C THR A 167 -13.17 -11.44 -0.01
N LEU A 168 -14.03 -12.39 0.34
CA LEU A 168 -15.14 -12.82 -0.50
C LEU A 168 -16.42 -12.06 -0.15
N HIS A 169 -17.31 -11.93 -1.15
CA HIS A 169 -18.64 -11.33 -0.97
C HIS A 169 -18.61 -9.85 -0.57
N ALA A 170 -17.87 -9.03 -1.34
CA ALA A 170 -17.91 -7.58 -1.18
C ALA A 170 -19.35 -7.03 -1.15
N GLN A 171 -19.57 -6.01 -0.34
CA GLN A 171 -20.89 -5.38 -0.12
C GLN A 171 -20.87 -3.93 -0.61
N ALA A 172 -22.06 -3.35 -0.70
CA ALA A 172 -22.19 -1.93 -0.94
C ALA A 172 -21.62 -1.13 0.27
N GLY A 173 -20.55 -0.36 0.01
CA GLY A 173 -19.83 0.41 1.02
C GLY A 173 -18.80 1.32 0.36
N LEU A 174 -17.91 1.90 1.17
CA LEU A 174 -16.77 2.67 0.64
C LEU A 174 -15.74 1.70 0.03
N PRO A 175 -15.22 1.97 -1.18
CA PRO A 175 -14.07 1.23 -1.70
C PRO A 175 -12.91 1.24 -0.71
N ARG A 176 -12.28 0.10 -0.51
CA ARG A 176 -11.17 -0.04 0.46
C ARG A 176 -10.02 0.93 0.19
N MET A 177 -9.75 1.28 -1.08
CA MET A 177 -8.72 2.27 -1.43
C MET A 177 -9.09 3.69 -0.99
N VAL A 178 -10.38 4.05 -1.01
CA VAL A 178 -10.85 5.32 -0.46
C VAL A 178 -10.73 5.34 1.07
N VAL A 179 -10.99 4.21 1.72
CA VAL A 179 -10.80 4.09 3.19
C VAL A 179 -9.35 4.35 3.57
N THR A 180 -8.39 3.71 2.91
CA THR A 180 -6.96 3.91 3.24
C THR A 180 -6.45 5.29 2.80
N ARG A 181 -6.97 5.86 1.69
CA ARG A 181 -6.69 7.26 1.31
C ARG A 181 -7.12 8.23 2.42
N ALA A 182 -8.27 7.99 3.04
CA ALA A 182 -8.71 8.79 4.17
C ALA A 182 -7.81 8.60 5.41
N MET A 183 -7.42 7.36 5.70
CA MET A 183 -6.59 7.06 6.87
C MET A 183 -5.23 7.77 6.85
N ILE A 184 -4.53 7.81 5.70
CA ILE A 184 -3.22 8.50 5.59
C ILE A 184 -3.36 10.01 5.75
N GLY A 185 -4.52 10.59 5.42
CA GLY A 185 -4.84 12.02 5.61
C GLY A 185 -5.28 12.38 7.04
N MET A 186 -5.37 11.43 7.97
CA MET A 186 -5.81 11.74 9.34
C MET A 186 -4.70 12.44 10.15
N PRO A 187 -5.06 13.39 11.03
CA PRO A 187 -4.08 14.16 11.79
C PRO A 187 -3.35 13.36 12.87
N ASN A 188 -3.89 12.20 13.26
CA ASN A 188 -3.30 11.35 14.29
C ASN A 188 -3.82 9.91 14.24
N LEU A 189 -3.08 9.02 14.92
CA LEU A 189 -3.41 7.59 15.01
C LEU A 189 -4.82 7.34 15.58
N ALA A 190 -5.21 8.07 16.63
CA ALA A 190 -6.51 7.86 17.25
C ALA A 190 -7.68 8.17 16.30
N ASP A 191 -7.53 9.21 15.46
CA ASP A 191 -8.52 9.57 14.46
C ASP A 191 -8.57 8.53 13.33
N ALA A 192 -7.42 8.05 12.86
CA ALA A 192 -7.36 6.99 11.86
C ALA A 192 -8.02 5.69 12.35
N LEU A 193 -7.77 5.30 13.62
CA LEU A 193 -8.38 4.11 14.22
C LEU A 193 -9.89 4.29 14.42
N ARG A 194 -10.34 5.46 14.88
CA ARG A 194 -11.76 5.76 15.03
C ARG A 194 -12.48 5.75 13.68
N TYR A 195 -11.85 6.31 12.66
CA TYR A 195 -12.39 6.33 11.30
C TYR A 195 -12.61 4.92 10.76
N VAL A 196 -11.58 4.06 10.76
CA VAL A 196 -11.70 2.70 10.21
C VAL A 196 -12.72 1.83 10.96
N GLN A 197 -12.95 2.08 12.25
CA GLN A 197 -13.99 1.42 13.03
C GLN A 197 -15.42 1.91 12.71
N SER A 198 -15.55 3.15 12.24
CA SER A 198 -16.85 3.79 12.00
C SER A 198 -17.39 3.61 10.59
N VAL A 199 -16.51 3.43 9.62
CA VAL A 199 -16.89 3.30 8.20
C VAL A 199 -17.41 1.91 7.86
N LYS A 200 -18.16 1.83 6.75
CA LYS A 200 -18.59 0.57 6.15
C LYS A 200 -17.84 0.36 4.85
N PRO A 201 -16.71 -0.37 4.87
CA PRO A 201 -15.95 -0.66 3.64
C PRO A 201 -16.69 -1.68 2.77
N ALA A 202 -16.41 -1.67 1.47
CA ALA A 202 -16.93 -2.66 0.53
C ALA A 202 -16.16 -3.98 0.58
N GLY A 203 -14.84 -3.89 0.69
CA GLY A 203 -13.91 -5.02 0.83
C GLY A 203 -13.04 -4.88 2.06
N GLY A 204 -11.81 -5.38 2.03
CA GLY A 204 -10.92 -5.36 3.17
C GLY A 204 -9.44 -5.19 2.85
N PHE A 205 -8.73 -4.64 3.83
CA PHE A 205 -7.28 -4.57 3.91
C PHE A 205 -6.81 -4.91 5.32
N HIS A 206 -5.56 -5.36 5.41
CA HIS A 206 -4.77 -5.22 6.62
C HIS A 206 -3.99 -3.91 6.54
N VAL A 207 -3.93 -3.19 7.65
CA VAL A 207 -3.17 -1.94 7.76
C VAL A 207 -2.36 -1.98 9.05
N THR A 208 -1.06 -1.67 8.97
CA THR A 208 -0.28 -1.37 10.17
C THR A 208 -0.08 0.13 10.27
N LEU A 209 -0.42 0.67 11.43
CA LEU A 209 -0.28 2.08 11.75
C LEU A 209 0.74 2.28 12.87
N GLY A 210 1.56 3.31 12.72
CA GLY A 210 2.44 3.83 13.75
C GLY A 210 2.42 5.35 13.72
N GLN A 211 2.69 6.00 14.85
CA GLN A 211 2.84 7.45 14.90
C GLN A 211 3.98 7.84 15.83
N ALA A 212 4.78 8.84 15.45
CA ALA A 212 5.74 9.47 16.34
C ALA A 212 5.06 9.89 17.66
N ASN A 213 5.74 9.73 18.78
CA ASN A 213 5.21 9.91 20.13
C ASN A 213 4.21 8.86 20.62
N GLN A 214 3.85 7.86 19.82
CA GLN A 214 2.98 6.76 20.26
C GLN A 214 3.82 5.53 20.61
N ARG A 215 3.39 4.84 21.67
CA ARG A 215 4.15 3.71 22.22
C ARG A 215 4.04 2.45 21.37
N HIS A 216 2.89 2.26 20.70
CA HIS A 216 2.57 1.00 20.05
C HIS A 216 2.35 1.17 18.55
N LEU A 217 2.73 0.16 17.78
CA LEU A 217 2.18 -0.09 16.48
C LEU A 217 0.81 -0.74 16.63
N VAL A 218 -0.11 -0.43 15.73
CA VAL A 218 -1.45 -1.02 15.71
C VAL A 218 -1.65 -1.77 14.40
N SER A 219 -1.94 -3.06 14.50
CA SER A 219 -2.36 -3.91 13.40
C SER A 219 -3.87 -3.87 13.27
N VAL A 220 -4.37 -3.59 12.09
CA VAL A 220 -5.80 -3.45 11.79
C VAL A 220 -6.16 -4.36 10.64
N GLU A 221 -7.08 -5.29 10.85
CA GLU A 221 -7.75 -5.99 9.76
C GLU A 221 -9.19 -5.51 9.66
N PHE A 222 -9.60 -5.09 8.47
CA PHE A 222 -10.99 -4.72 8.24
C PHE A 222 -11.56 -5.38 6.98
N SER A 223 -12.86 -5.59 6.99
CA SER A 223 -13.66 -6.08 5.88
C SER A 223 -15.04 -5.41 5.93
N HIS A 224 -15.89 -5.67 4.95
CA HIS A 224 -17.27 -5.22 4.98
C HIS A 224 -18.09 -5.75 6.19
N ARG A 225 -17.60 -6.77 6.89
CA ARG A 225 -18.29 -7.43 8.01
C ARG A 225 -17.82 -6.95 9.37
N GLN A 226 -16.52 -6.70 9.51
CA GLN A 226 -15.90 -6.49 10.81
C GLN A 226 -14.58 -5.76 10.68
N CYS A 227 -14.19 -5.08 11.77
CA CYS A 227 -12.88 -4.49 11.96
C CYS A 227 -12.27 -5.05 13.25
N SER A 228 -10.99 -5.42 13.20
CA SER A 228 -10.21 -5.92 14.35
C SER A 228 -8.95 -5.07 14.48
N LEU A 229 -8.69 -4.56 15.69
CA LEU A 229 -7.51 -3.77 16.04
C LEU A 229 -6.72 -4.51 17.12
N ILE A 230 -5.40 -4.61 16.92
CA ILE A 230 -4.48 -5.22 17.89
C ILE A 230 -3.32 -4.26 18.11
N GLU A 231 -3.13 -3.81 19.36
CA GLU A 231 -1.88 -3.16 19.77
C GLU A 231 -0.79 -4.20 19.85
N LEU A 232 0.30 -3.98 19.14
CA LEU A 232 1.37 -4.96 19.01
C LEU A 232 2.34 -4.83 20.19
N ASN A 233 2.57 -5.94 20.89
CA ASN A 233 3.52 -6.05 21.99
C ASN A 233 4.72 -6.94 21.66
N GLU A 234 4.60 -7.74 20.60
CA GLU A 234 5.62 -8.68 20.14
C GLU A 234 5.85 -8.52 18.63
N ALA A 235 7.02 -8.94 18.18
CA ALA A 235 7.33 -8.93 16.74
C ALA A 235 6.40 -9.91 16.01
N SER A 236 5.86 -9.42 14.89
CA SER A 236 4.93 -10.17 14.04
C SER A 236 5.11 -9.81 12.58
N GLY A 237 4.45 -10.54 11.70
CA GLY A 237 4.42 -10.25 10.29
C GLY A 237 3.06 -10.55 9.69
N HIS A 238 2.75 -9.90 8.58
CA HIS A 238 1.48 -10.05 7.88
C HIS A 238 1.68 -10.15 6.37
N ALA A 239 1.17 -11.23 5.77
CA ALA A 239 1.09 -11.39 4.33
C ALA A 239 -0.28 -10.90 3.79
N ASN A 240 -1.03 -11.72 3.02
CA ASN A 240 -2.24 -11.26 2.33
C ASN A 240 -3.49 -12.07 2.69
N HIS A 241 -3.64 -12.48 3.95
CA HIS A 241 -4.86 -13.12 4.44
C HIS A 241 -5.10 -12.75 5.89
N MET A 242 -6.35 -12.79 6.34
CA MET A 242 -6.74 -12.46 7.71
C MET A 242 -6.17 -13.48 8.69
N ILE A 243 -5.45 -13.00 9.70
CA ILE A 243 -4.80 -13.79 10.76
C ILE A 243 -5.25 -13.38 12.15
N HIS A 244 -5.88 -12.21 12.33
CA HIS A 244 -6.44 -11.84 13.63
C HIS A 244 -7.50 -12.85 14.06
N ALA A 245 -7.47 -13.28 15.31
CA ALA A 245 -8.39 -14.30 15.85
C ALA A 245 -9.87 -13.97 15.59
N ALA A 246 -10.23 -12.68 15.60
CA ALA A 246 -11.58 -12.21 15.31
C ALA A 246 -11.93 -12.24 13.80
N MET A 247 -10.94 -12.32 12.91
CA MET A 247 -11.11 -12.13 11.46
C MET A 247 -10.85 -13.38 10.63
N GLN A 248 -9.93 -14.25 11.06
CA GLN A 248 -9.42 -15.40 10.30
C GLN A 248 -10.49 -16.38 9.79
N HIS A 249 -11.66 -16.40 10.44
CA HIS A 249 -12.77 -17.28 10.05
C HIS A 249 -13.70 -16.67 9.00
N GLN A 250 -13.45 -15.44 8.57
CA GLN A 250 -14.26 -14.83 7.52
C GLN A 250 -13.96 -15.47 6.16
N PRO A 251 -14.94 -15.50 5.24
CA PRO A 251 -14.72 -15.98 3.89
C PRO A 251 -13.63 -15.16 3.18
N GLN A 252 -12.53 -15.83 2.84
CA GLN A 252 -11.37 -15.24 2.19
C GLN A 252 -10.66 -16.25 1.29
N ILE A 253 -9.83 -15.76 0.38
CA ILE A 253 -8.90 -16.58 -0.38
C ILE A 253 -7.53 -16.47 0.27
N VAL A 254 -6.94 -17.60 0.62
CA VAL A 254 -5.53 -17.70 1.03
C VAL A 254 -4.77 -18.31 -0.15
N THR A 255 -3.98 -17.50 -0.86
CA THR A 255 -3.14 -18.00 -1.96
C THR A 255 -1.96 -18.78 -1.40
N GLY A 256 -1.35 -19.63 -2.24
CA GLY A 256 -0.10 -20.32 -1.88
C GLY A 256 0.98 -19.32 -1.45
N SER A 257 1.18 -18.28 -2.26
CA SER A 257 2.14 -17.20 -1.93
C SER A 257 1.87 -16.58 -0.56
N SER A 258 0.63 -16.19 -0.26
CA SER A 258 0.29 -15.60 1.03
C SER A 258 0.56 -16.54 2.21
N GLY A 259 0.18 -17.82 2.08
CA GLY A 259 0.39 -18.84 3.12
C GLY A 259 1.88 -19.12 3.36
N PHE A 260 2.65 -19.35 2.29
CA PHE A 260 4.09 -19.63 2.39
C PHE A 260 4.88 -18.43 2.95
N ARG A 261 4.60 -17.20 2.50
CA ARG A 261 5.24 -16.01 3.04
C ARG A 261 4.92 -15.82 4.52
N GLN A 262 3.68 -16.01 4.95
CA GLN A 262 3.29 -15.90 6.36
C GLN A 262 4.07 -16.90 7.24
N ILE A 263 4.13 -18.17 6.84
CA ILE A 263 4.92 -19.18 7.55
C ILE A 263 6.40 -18.79 7.60
N ARG A 264 6.95 -18.28 6.49
CA ARG A 264 8.36 -17.89 6.42
C ARG A 264 8.67 -16.72 7.34
N LEU A 265 7.80 -15.71 7.42
CA LEU A 265 7.95 -14.58 8.36
C LEU A 265 8.02 -15.07 9.81
N GLU A 266 7.08 -15.94 10.20
CA GLU A 266 7.01 -16.51 11.55
C GLU A 266 8.26 -17.29 11.89
N GLN A 267 8.77 -18.12 10.96
CA GLN A 267 10.03 -18.85 11.12
C GLN A 267 11.23 -17.92 11.34
N CYS A 268 11.34 -16.85 10.56
CA CYS A 268 12.44 -15.90 10.69
C CYS A 268 12.40 -15.19 12.04
N LEU A 269 11.22 -14.72 12.46
CA LEU A 269 11.03 -14.02 13.73
C LEU A 269 11.27 -14.93 14.95
N GLN A 270 10.89 -16.22 14.85
CA GLN A 270 11.13 -17.21 15.91
C GLN A 270 12.61 -17.64 16.01
N ALA A 271 13.29 -17.75 14.87
CA ALA A 271 14.69 -18.19 14.84
C ALA A 271 15.66 -17.13 15.38
N HIS A 272 15.37 -15.84 15.16
CA HIS A 272 16.27 -14.74 15.49
C HIS A 272 15.47 -13.50 15.94
N ALA A 273 15.33 -13.33 17.26
CA ALA A 273 14.59 -12.21 17.85
C ALA A 273 15.10 -10.83 17.40
N ASP A 274 16.41 -10.71 17.13
CA ASP A 274 17.07 -9.47 16.75
C ASP A 274 17.20 -9.27 15.22
N ILE A 275 16.64 -10.18 14.41
CA ILE A 275 16.73 -10.06 12.95
C ILE A 275 16.17 -8.71 12.47
N GLU A 276 16.90 -8.04 11.58
CA GLU A 276 16.44 -6.77 11.04
C GLU A 276 15.26 -6.97 10.06
N PRO A 277 14.22 -6.11 10.09
CA PRO A 277 13.05 -6.27 9.23
C PRO A 277 13.37 -6.41 7.75
N LEU A 278 14.34 -5.66 7.22
CA LEU A 278 14.77 -5.74 5.82
C LEU A 278 15.40 -7.09 5.47
N GLU A 279 16.09 -7.76 6.40
CA GLU A 279 16.65 -9.08 6.14
C GLU A 279 15.53 -10.11 5.91
N ILE A 280 14.41 -9.99 6.60
CA ILE A 280 13.23 -10.82 6.38
C ILE A 280 12.57 -10.46 5.04
N LEU A 281 12.39 -9.16 4.76
CA LEU A 281 11.77 -8.70 3.51
C LEU A 281 12.58 -9.10 2.27
N PHE A 282 13.90 -9.22 2.40
CA PHE A 282 14.80 -9.62 1.32
C PHE A 282 15.09 -11.13 1.29
N ASP A 283 14.36 -11.94 2.08
CA ASP A 283 14.52 -13.41 2.10
C ASP A 283 14.00 -14.04 0.80
N THR A 284 14.88 -14.80 0.15
CA THR A 284 14.60 -15.56 -1.09
C THR A 284 14.76 -17.06 -0.93
N LYS A 285 14.79 -17.56 0.32
CA LYS A 285 15.08 -18.99 0.60
C LYS A 285 13.97 -19.93 0.20
N THR A 286 12.74 -19.46 0.08
CA THR A 286 11.61 -20.25 -0.41
C THR A 286 11.56 -20.14 -1.93
N ALA A 287 11.82 -21.25 -2.63
CA ALA A 287 12.00 -21.20 -4.09
C ALA A 287 10.74 -20.83 -4.87
N GLU A 288 9.58 -21.33 -4.46
CA GLU A 288 8.32 -21.11 -5.19
C GLU A 288 7.65 -19.76 -4.85
N PHE A 289 7.64 -19.42 -3.56
CA PHE A 289 7.02 -18.19 -3.05
C PHE A 289 7.95 -17.48 -2.05
N PRO A 290 9.02 -16.83 -2.53
CA PRO A 290 9.93 -16.09 -1.66
C PRO A 290 9.26 -14.86 -1.04
N VAL A 291 9.84 -14.31 0.02
CA VAL A 291 9.37 -13.04 0.60
C VAL A 291 9.71 -11.89 -0.32
N PHE A 292 10.94 -11.84 -0.86
CA PHE A 292 11.30 -10.91 -1.92
C PHE A 292 11.07 -11.56 -3.28
N ARG A 293 10.22 -10.98 -4.09
CA ARG A 293 9.74 -11.51 -5.37
C ARG A 293 10.37 -10.75 -6.54
N ALA A 294 11.16 -11.43 -7.34
CA ALA A 294 11.85 -10.81 -8.47
C ALA A 294 11.85 -11.70 -9.74
N ASP A 295 11.15 -12.84 -9.71
CA ASP A 295 11.10 -13.74 -10.86
C ASP A 295 10.07 -13.21 -11.88
N PRO A 296 10.47 -12.96 -13.15
CA PRO A 296 9.53 -12.60 -14.20
C PRO A 296 8.47 -13.68 -14.48
N ALA A 297 8.74 -14.93 -14.10
CA ALA A 297 7.84 -16.06 -14.23
C ALA A 297 7.11 -16.39 -12.93
N ASP A 298 7.01 -15.42 -12.00
CA ASP A 298 6.31 -15.60 -10.73
C ASP A 298 4.89 -16.15 -10.94
N PRO A 299 4.49 -17.23 -10.22
CA PRO A 299 3.22 -17.91 -10.43
C PRO A 299 1.98 -17.02 -10.24
N ASP A 300 2.07 -16.02 -9.35
CA ASP A 300 0.99 -15.06 -9.11
C ASP A 300 1.11 -13.79 -9.98
N GLN A 301 2.16 -13.70 -10.81
CA GLN A 301 2.49 -12.53 -11.63
C GLN A 301 2.69 -11.25 -10.78
N GLU A 302 3.35 -11.40 -9.65
CA GLU A 302 3.65 -10.30 -8.73
C GLU A 302 5.16 -10.22 -8.46
N ASN A 303 5.72 -9.01 -8.52
CA ASN A 303 7.11 -8.76 -8.13
C ASN A 303 7.18 -7.63 -7.12
N THR A 304 8.20 -7.65 -6.25
CA THR A 304 8.46 -6.58 -5.29
C THR A 304 8.93 -5.34 -6.04
N LEU A 305 8.07 -4.31 -6.08
CA LEU A 305 8.31 -3.05 -6.81
C LEU A 305 9.08 -2.05 -5.98
N ALA A 306 8.85 -2.05 -4.65
CA ALA A 306 9.59 -1.26 -3.69
C ALA A 306 9.49 -1.88 -2.29
N SER A 307 10.45 -1.55 -1.43
CA SER A 307 10.42 -1.89 -0.01
C SER A 307 10.55 -0.62 0.82
N ALA A 308 9.86 -0.56 1.96
CA ALA A 308 9.96 0.54 2.91
C ALA A 308 10.38 0.04 4.28
N HIS A 309 11.14 0.86 5.02
CA HIS A 309 11.51 0.63 6.42
C HIS A 309 11.29 1.90 7.22
N PHE A 310 10.48 1.82 8.27
CA PHE A 310 10.10 2.91 9.15
C PHE A 310 10.67 2.70 10.54
N GLU A 311 11.26 3.76 11.11
CA GLU A 311 11.63 3.87 12.51
C GLU A 311 10.74 4.91 13.16
N VAL A 312 9.79 4.43 13.98
CA VAL A 312 8.79 5.26 14.64
C VAL A 312 9.30 5.59 16.05
N GLY A 313 9.97 6.71 16.16
CA GLY A 313 10.58 7.17 17.42
C GLY A 313 9.66 8.07 18.25
N THR A 314 10.19 8.53 19.40
CA THR A 314 9.47 9.46 20.28
C THR A 314 9.36 10.86 19.69
N ASP A 315 10.37 11.31 18.95
CA ASP A 315 10.46 12.71 18.50
C ASP A 315 10.11 12.87 17.02
N ALA A 316 10.31 11.83 16.23
CA ALA A 316 10.08 11.85 14.80
C ALA A 316 9.91 10.44 14.23
N LEU A 317 9.25 10.38 13.11
CA LEU A 317 9.26 9.25 12.19
C LEU A 317 10.38 9.45 11.18
N GLN A 318 11.25 8.44 11.05
CA GLN A 318 12.24 8.36 9.97
C GLN A 318 11.95 7.12 9.15
N TRP A 319 12.13 7.20 7.84
CA TRP A 319 11.90 6.05 7.00
C TRP A 319 12.67 6.11 5.68
N GLN A 320 12.82 4.95 5.09
CA GLN A 320 13.64 4.70 3.91
C GLN A 320 12.82 3.92 2.88
N VAL A 321 13.12 4.16 1.62
CA VAL A 321 12.58 3.39 0.50
C VAL A 321 13.72 2.74 -0.26
N HIS A 322 13.57 1.46 -0.54
CA HIS A 322 14.54 0.62 -1.24
C HIS A 322 13.94 0.14 -2.57
N GLN A 323 14.79 -0.01 -3.57
CA GLN A 323 14.41 -0.55 -4.87
C GLN A 323 15.31 -1.74 -5.20
N GLY A 324 14.69 -2.84 -5.61
CA GLY A 324 15.39 -4.11 -5.76
C GLY A 324 15.81 -4.68 -4.39
N GLN A 325 16.54 -5.78 -4.40
CA GLN A 325 17.06 -6.43 -3.19
C GLN A 325 18.35 -5.71 -2.72
N CYS A 326 18.22 -4.43 -2.40
CA CYS A 326 19.35 -3.55 -2.05
C CYS A 326 19.11 -2.88 -0.70
N PHE A 327 20.07 -3.06 0.24
CA PHE A 327 20.00 -2.43 1.57
C PHE A 327 20.26 -0.93 1.54
N GLU A 328 20.91 -0.40 0.51
CA GLU A 328 21.07 1.04 0.33
C GLU A 328 19.75 1.65 -0.14
N PRO A 329 19.17 2.61 0.60
CA PRO A 329 17.91 3.23 0.22
C PRO A 329 18.07 4.17 -0.96
N VAL A 330 17.03 4.27 -1.78
CA VAL A 330 16.95 5.26 -2.86
C VAL A 330 16.37 6.58 -2.36
N TYR A 331 15.59 6.55 -1.26
CA TYR A 331 15.03 7.74 -0.62
C TYR A 331 15.06 7.61 0.90
N TRP A 332 15.24 8.78 1.57
CA TRP A 332 15.16 8.97 3.01
C TRP A 332 14.14 10.04 3.33
N PHE A 333 13.32 9.81 4.35
CA PHE A 333 12.29 10.74 4.78
C PHE A 333 12.33 10.97 6.29
N LYS A 334 11.92 12.18 6.68
CA LYS A 334 11.53 12.50 8.04
C LYS A 334 10.07 12.98 8.01
N ASN A 335 9.18 12.24 8.67
CA ASN A 335 7.74 12.36 8.49
C ASN A 335 7.40 12.23 6.98
N ASP A 336 6.78 13.22 6.37
CA ASP A 336 6.45 13.27 4.95
C ASP A 336 7.54 13.91 4.07
N GLN A 337 8.59 14.48 4.66
CA GLN A 337 9.58 15.28 3.95
C GLN A 337 10.79 14.47 3.47
N LEU A 338 11.12 14.62 2.19
CA LEU A 338 12.32 14.04 1.61
C LEU A 338 13.57 14.69 2.21
N MET A 339 14.46 13.86 2.73
CA MET A 339 15.76 14.28 3.25
C MET A 339 16.81 14.20 2.14
N THR A 340 17.56 15.27 1.93
CA THR A 340 18.75 15.20 1.06
C THR A 340 19.81 14.32 1.73
N PRO A 341 20.33 13.26 1.08
CA PRO A 341 21.45 12.52 1.64
C PRO A 341 22.63 13.48 1.84
N ASP A 342 23.26 13.43 3.01
CA ASP A 342 24.62 13.98 3.14
C ASP A 342 25.52 13.29 2.11
N VAL A 343 26.15 14.04 1.22
CA VAL A 343 26.88 13.61 0.01
C VAL A 343 28.11 12.71 0.34
N LYS A 344 28.07 11.86 1.34
CA LYS A 344 29.16 10.95 1.73
C LYS A 344 28.87 9.46 1.59
N ALA A 345 27.70 9.06 1.14
CA ALA A 345 27.34 7.64 1.03
C ALA A 345 26.76 7.29 -0.35
N THR A 346 27.50 7.53 -1.41
CA THR A 346 27.17 6.95 -2.73
C THR A 346 28.36 6.16 -3.24
N ASN A 347 28.41 4.88 -2.89
CA ASN A 347 29.14 3.89 -3.68
C ASN A 347 28.31 2.62 -3.83
N ALA A 348 27.62 2.58 -4.97
CA ALA A 348 27.43 1.43 -5.83
C ALA A 348 26.85 0.14 -5.20
N CYS A 349 25.56 0.01 -5.25
CA CYS A 349 24.97 -1.29 -5.48
C CYS A 349 25.20 -1.67 -6.95
N ASN A 350 26.28 -2.39 -7.26
CA ASN A 350 26.47 -2.98 -8.56
C ASN A 350 25.34 -3.98 -8.80
N MET A 351 24.45 -3.67 -9.73
CA MET A 351 23.57 -4.68 -10.31
C MET A 351 24.49 -5.79 -10.89
N ALA A 352 24.50 -6.92 -10.21
CA ALA A 352 25.06 -8.13 -10.79
C ALA A 352 24.13 -8.57 -11.92
N THR A 353 24.36 -8.02 -13.10
CA THR A 353 23.92 -8.64 -14.35
C THR A 353 24.76 -9.90 -14.51
N ASN A 354 24.25 -11.04 -14.11
CA ASN A 354 24.76 -12.31 -14.60
C ASN A 354 24.14 -12.60 -15.97
N PRO A 355 24.98 -13.08 -16.91
CA PRO A 355 24.63 -13.31 -18.32
C PRO A 355 23.61 -14.43 -18.53
#